data_1494509ebf588d6515ce968f1e98460c
#
_entry.id   1494509ebf588d6515ce968f1e98460c
#
_cell.length_a   1.000
_cell.length_b   1.000
_cell.length_c   1.000
_cell.angle_alpha   90.00
_cell.angle_beta   90.00
_cell.angle_gamma   90.00
#
_symmetry.space_group_name_H-M   'P 1'
#
loop_
_entity.id
_entity.type
_entity.pdbx_description
1 polymer ?
#
loop_
_entity_poly.entity_id
_entity_poly.type
_entity_poly.pdbx_seq_one_letter_code
_entity_poly.pdbx_strand_id
1 'polypeptide(L)'
;MPLKLISILSIIFLLFGCSQLGPDFMETGRNEYNKVLANTNDEETLLNLVRRRYADSIAVLEVNSVSTSLEWKKNLGIVAKIFDGGPDADNVGISGNSSYSEKPTITYLPLRGSDYVKNVLSPIKIDTILLLARSGWAIDRILRLTVNKINGINNASEASGPTPAIAPKYKEFKIIADRINTLQALDAFSFGYRTAGDSNSLGLLLKAEHRDSEEVASFLKSIKVKTKNSIIPIINKSTGQNPTNSIEFNVRSLAGIQFFLSHGVIIPEEDIKKGRVQITRTSMGESFDWNDVLSDLFVVHSSKDVPTDAVVAVQYRGYWFYIKDNDMDSKYTLMLLNQISALQSGNVEKAGPVLTLPVSQ
;
A
#
# COMPACT_ATOMS: atom_id res chain seq x y z
N MET A 1 24.64 -20.60 -63.09
CA MET A 1 25.49 -20.08 -61.98
C MET A 1 24.82 -19.04 -61.10
N PRO A 2 23.81 -18.24 -61.48
CA PRO A 2 23.19 -17.22 -60.59
C PRO A 2 22.26 -17.76 -59.50
N LEU A 3 21.60 -18.93 -59.74
CA LEU A 3 20.63 -19.46 -58.78
C LEU A 3 21.24 -19.90 -57.42
N LYS A 4 22.44 -20.48 -57.46
CA LYS A 4 23.18 -20.89 -56.25
C LYS A 4 23.66 -19.72 -55.40
N LEU A 5 23.98 -18.58 -56.01
CA LEU A 5 24.41 -17.37 -55.32
C LEU A 5 23.23 -16.67 -54.59
N ILE A 6 22.05 -16.67 -55.22
CA ILE A 6 20.81 -16.15 -54.63
C ILE A 6 20.39 -16.98 -53.42
N SER A 7 20.52 -18.30 -53.49
CA SER A 7 20.19 -19.23 -52.41
C SER A 7 21.12 -19.04 -51.21
N ILE A 8 22.41 -18.81 -51.43
CA ILE A 8 23.39 -18.54 -50.32
C ILE A 8 23.16 -17.17 -49.71
N LEU A 9 22.84 -16.16 -50.51
CA LEU A 9 22.56 -14.79 -49.99
C LEU A 9 21.27 -14.77 -49.18
N SER A 10 20.24 -15.57 -49.54
CA SER A 10 18.99 -15.69 -48.78
C SER A 10 19.20 -16.39 -47.44
N ILE A 11 20.09 -17.38 -47.36
CA ILE A 11 20.45 -18.07 -46.10
C ILE A 11 21.25 -17.15 -45.15
N ILE A 12 22.13 -16.32 -45.69
CA ILE A 12 22.89 -15.34 -44.89
C ILE A 12 21.95 -14.26 -44.30
N PHE A 13 20.92 -13.83 -45.04
CA PHE A 13 19.95 -12.84 -44.54
C PHE A 13 19.06 -13.40 -43.41
N LEU A 14 18.80 -14.70 -43.37
CA LEU A 14 18.07 -15.38 -42.30
C LEU A 14 18.90 -15.54 -40.99
N LEU A 15 20.22 -15.42 -41.05
CA LEU A 15 21.10 -15.53 -39.90
C LEU A 15 21.30 -14.20 -39.11
N PHE A 16 20.97 -13.06 -39.70
CA PHE A 16 21.11 -11.75 -39.04
C PHE A 16 19.91 -11.34 -38.20
N GLY A 17 18.82 -12.12 -38.16
CA GLY A 17 17.57 -11.74 -37.46
C GLY A 17 17.51 -12.00 -35.95
N CYS A 18 18.57 -12.44 -35.29
CA CYS A 18 18.48 -12.98 -33.94
C CYS A 18 19.25 -12.21 -32.81
N SER A 19 19.67 -10.96 -33.02
CA SER A 19 20.56 -10.33 -32.03
C SER A 19 19.86 -9.37 -31.00
N GLN A 20 18.54 -9.17 -31.06
CA GLN A 20 17.86 -8.18 -30.19
C GLN A 20 16.81 -8.74 -29.21
N LEU A 21 16.67 -10.04 -29.09
CA LEU A 21 15.65 -10.67 -28.24
C LEU A 21 15.91 -10.52 -26.72
N GLY A 22 17.16 -10.32 -26.29
CA GLY A 22 17.51 -10.23 -24.88
C GLY A 22 17.08 -8.92 -24.20
N PRO A 23 17.38 -7.73 -24.77
CA PRO A 23 17.02 -6.45 -24.18
C PRO A 23 15.50 -6.20 -24.16
N ASP A 24 14.81 -6.47 -25.26
CA ASP A 24 13.36 -6.30 -25.37
C ASP A 24 12.59 -7.20 -24.39
N PHE A 25 13.11 -8.38 -24.14
CA PHE A 25 12.54 -9.31 -23.18
C PHE A 25 12.75 -8.86 -21.73
N MET A 26 13.91 -8.28 -21.41
CA MET A 26 14.15 -7.70 -20.08
C MET A 26 13.27 -6.51 -19.80
N GLU A 27 12.99 -5.67 -20.79
CA GLU A 27 12.15 -4.50 -20.65
C GLU A 27 10.69 -4.88 -20.43
N THR A 28 10.15 -5.75 -21.27
CA THR A 28 8.76 -6.23 -21.19
C THR A 28 8.52 -7.01 -19.89
N GLY A 29 9.40 -7.95 -19.56
CA GLY A 29 9.28 -8.78 -18.37
C GLY A 29 9.32 -7.94 -17.09
N ARG A 30 10.24 -6.97 -16.98
CA ARG A 30 10.35 -6.12 -15.79
C ARG A 30 9.06 -5.33 -15.52
N ASN A 31 8.44 -4.76 -16.54
CA ASN A 31 7.21 -3.99 -16.41
C ASN A 31 6.03 -4.86 -15.99
N GLU A 32 5.91 -6.05 -16.55
CA GLU A 32 4.89 -7.03 -16.18
C GLU A 32 5.04 -7.48 -14.71
N TYR A 33 6.26 -7.85 -14.29
CA TYR A 33 6.52 -8.22 -12.89
C TYR A 33 6.23 -7.08 -11.91
N ASN A 34 6.65 -5.84 -12.22
CA ASN A 34 6.35 -4.69 -11.38
C ASN A 34 4.85 -4.46 -11.23
N LYS A 35 4.08 -4.59 -12.31
CA LYS A 35 2.62 -4.46 -12.28
C LYS A 35 1.97 -5.53 -11.42
N VAL A 36 2.39 -6.78 -11.59
CA VAL A 36 1.86 -7.91 -10.80
C VAL A 36 2.20 -7.73 -9.32
N LEU A 37 3.44 -7.33 -8.99
CA LEU A 37 3.85 -7.10 -7.59
C LEU A 37 3.08 -5.95 -6.95
N ALA A 38 2.86 -4.86 -7.66
CA ALA A 38 2.07 -3.74 -7.15
C ALA A 38 0.62 -4.18 -6.86
N ASN A 39 -0.02 -4.87 -7.83
CA ASN A 39 -1.39 -5.34 -7.68
C ASN A 39 -1.52 -6.35 -6.52
N THR A 40 -0.62 -7.32 -6.42
CA THR A 40 -0.68 -8.32 -5.33
C THR A 40 -0.44 -7.72 -3.96
N ASN A 41 0.38 -6.66 -3.84
CA ASN A 41 0.56 -5.93 -2.59
C ASN A 41 -0.73 -5.20 -2.17
N ASP A 42 -1.42 -4.57 -3.12
CA ASP A 42 -2.70 -3.90 -2.86
C ASP A 42 -3.78 -4.92 -2.47
N GLU A 43 -3.84 -6.07 -3.16
CA GLU A 43 -4.74 -7.17 -2.83
C GLU A 43 -4.48 -7.75 -1.43
N GLU A 44 -3.21 -7.95 -1.06
CA GLU A 44 -2.84 -8.43 0.27
C GLU A 44 -3.24 -7.42 1.35
N THR A 45 -2.96 -6.13 1.12
CA THR A 45 -3.35 -5.05 2.04
C THR A 45 -4.87 -5.02 2.22
N LEU A 46 -5.62 -5.04 1.12
CA LEU A 46 -7.09 -5.06 1.16
C LEU A 46 -7.62 -6.31 1.88
N LEU A 47 -7.09 -7.49 1.56
CA LEU A 47 -7.49 -8.75 2.20
C LEU A 47 -7.25 -8.71 3.71
N ASN A 48 -6.12 -8.16 4.15
CA ASN A 48 -5.80 -8.04 5.56
C ASN A 48 -6.72 -7.05 6.29
N LEU A 49 -7.18 -5.96 5.64
CA LEU A 49 -8.20 -5.06 6.18
C LEU A 49 -9.56 -5.78 6.33
N VAL A 50 -9.97 -6.55 5.32
CA VAL A 50 -11.18 -7.36 5.36
C VAL A 50 -11.11 -8.38 6.50
N ARG A 51 -10.01 -9.14 6.62
CA ARG A 51 -9.80 -10.11 7.71
C ARG A 51 -9.89 -9.45 9.09
N ARG A 52 -9.28 -8.26 9.27
CA ARG A 52 -9.38 -7.51 10.53
C ARG A 52 -10.82 -7.14 10.86
N ARG A 53 -11.63 -6.80 9.86
CA ARG A 53 -13.05 -6.48 10.06
C ARG A 53 -13.85 -7.68 10.57
N TYR A 54 -13.46 -8.89 10.15
CA TYR A 54 -14.02 -10.16 10.62
C TYR A 54 -13.35 -10.72 11.88
N ALA A 55 -12.40 -10.01 12.46
CA ALA A 55 -11.55 -10.47 13.58
C ALA A 55 -10.77 -11.77 13.27
N ASP A 56 -10.48 -12.01 11.98
CA ASP A 56 -9.68 -13.15 11.55
C ASP A 56 -8.18 -12.83 11.55
N SER A 57 -7.36 -13.87 11.68
CA SER A 57 -5.90 -13.73 11.66
C SER A 57 -5.40 -13.21 10.32
N ILE A 58 -4.47 -12.27 10.38
CA ILE A 58 -3.77 -11.74 9.20
C ILE A 58 -2.46 -12.47 8.99
N ALA A 59 -2.02 -12.51 7.73
CA ALA A 59 -0.68 -12.93 7.35
C ALA A 59 -0.10 -11.88 6.42
N VAL A 60 1.17 -11.52 6.63
CA VAL A 60 1.89 -10.57 5.77
C VAL A 60 3.10 -11.30 5.19
N LEU A 61 3.18 -11.29 3.85
CA LEU A 61 4.23 -11.94 3.09
C LEU A 61 4.98 -10.88 2.29
N GLU A 62 6.21 -10.60 2.66
CA GLU A 62 7.06 -9.69 1.87
C GLU A 62 7.72 -10.47 0.72
N VAL A 63 7.67 -9.92 -0.48
CA VAL A 63 8.43 -10.45 -1.61
C VAL A 63 9.89 -10.06 -1.43
N ASN A 64 10.73 -11.04 -1.05
CA ASN A 64 12.15 -10.82 -0.82
C ASN A 64 12.93 -10.75 -2.14
N SER A 65 12.63 -11.65 -3.07
CA SER A 65 13.28 -11.67 -4.38
C SER A 65 12.39 -12.33 -5.43
N VAL A 66 12.51 -11.84 -6.66
CA VAL A 66 11.99 -12.47 -7.86
C VAL A 66 13.19 -12.84 -8.72
N SER A 67 13.37 -14.12 -8.98
CA SER A 67 14.42 -14.63 -9.87
C SER A 67 13.77 -15.36 -11.03
N THR A 68 14.15 -15.02 -12.25
CA THR A 68 13.61 -15.67 -13.45
C THR A 68 14.74 -16.41 -14.17
N SER A 69 14.56 -17.70 -14.37
CA SER A 69 15.42 -18.49 -15.24
C SER A 69 14.78 -18.62 -16.62
N LEU A 70 15.49 -18.13 -17.61
CA LEU A 70 15.06 -18.18 -19.01
C LEU A 70 15.86 -19.29 -19.72
N GLU A 71 15.17 -20.26 -20.27
CA GLU A 71 15.79 -21.33 -21.03
C GLU A 71 15.22 -21.36 -22.45
N TRP A 72 16.10 -21.17 -23.42
CA TRP A 72 15.76 -21.29 -24.83
C TRP A 72 16.48 -22.49 -25.43
N LYS A 73 15.74 -23.49 -25.84
CA LYS A 73 16.25 -24.66 -26.55
C LYS A 73 15.88 -24.59 -28.03
N LYS A 74 16.92 -24.55 -28.89
CA LYS A 74 16.77 -24.69 -30.33
C LYS A 74 17.36 -26.04 -30.76
N ASN A 75 16.53 -26.93 -31.27
CA ASN A 75 16.96 -28.19 -31.82
C ASN A 75 16.78 -28.15 -33.35
N LEU A 76 17.88 -28.18 -34.09
CA LEU A 76 17.88 -28.35 -35.53
C LEU A 76 18.25 -29.78 -35.82
N GLY A 77 17.33 -30.56 -36.36
CA GLY A 77 17.57 -31.92 -36.84
C GLY A 77 17.60 -31.95 -38.38
N ILE A 78 18.70 -32.37 -38.94
CA ILE A 78 18.80 -32.67 -40.39
C ILE A 78 18.79 -34.19 -40.52
N VAL A 79 17.73 -34.74 -41.13
CA VAL A 79 17.66 -36.16 -41.45
C VAL A 79 17.80 -36.29 -42.98
N ALA A 80 18.96 -36.72 -43.43
CA ALA A 80 19.18 -37.10 -44.82
C ALA A 80 19.04 -38.63 -44.95
N LYS A 81 18.05 -39.12 -45.64
CA LYS A 81 17.97 -40.53 -46.04
C LYS A 81 18.47 -40.62 -47.48
N ILE A 82 19.67 -41.18 -47.65
CA ILE A 82 20.25 -41.50 -48.94
C ILE A 82 19.98 -42.98 -49.16
N PHE A 83 19.15 -43.30 -50.17
CA PHE A 83 18.94 -44.69 -50.65
C PHE A 83 19.84 -44.94 -51.80
N ASP A 84 20.74 -45.93 -51.69
CA ASP A 84 21.61 -46.40 -52.77
C ASP A 84 20.83 -47.37 -53.61
N GLY A 85 20.38 -46.91 -54.78
CA GLY A 85 19.99 -47.78 -55.89
C GLY A 85 18.50 -48.12 -56.09
N GLY A 86 17.53 -47.35 -55.59
CA GLY A 86 16.09 -47.57 -55.88
C GLY A 86 15.43 -46.35 -56.55
N PRO A 87 14.21 -46.53 -57.20
CA PRO A 87 13.50 -45.43 -57.86
C PRO A 87 12.83 -44.41 -56.88
N ASP A 88 13.09 -44.53 -55.62
CA ASP A 88 12.55 -43.59 -54.59
C ASP A 88 13.47 -42.37 -54.38
N ALA A 89 12.92 -41.22 -54.57
CA ALA A 89 13.65 -39.94 -54.45
C ALA A 89 14.31 -39.75 -53.07
N ASP A 90 15.56 -39.29 -53.11
CA ASP A 90 16.27 -38.84 -51.90
C ASP A 90 15.43 -37.80 -51.15
N ASN A 91 15.03 -38.12 -49.94
CA ASN A 91 14.30 -37.18 -49.09
C ASN A 91 15.24 -36.57 -48.05
N VAL A 92 15.42 -35.26 -48.12
CA VAL A 92 16.07 -34.48 -47.10
C VAL A 92 15.00 -33.81 -46.25
N GLY A 93 14.82 -34.28 -45.04
CA GLY A 93 13.92 -33.68 -44.06
C GLY A 93 14.69 -32.75 -43.15
N ILE A 94 14.32 -31.47 -43.10
CA ILE A 94 14.82 -30.52 -42.13
C ILE A 94 13.72 -30.35 -41.09
N SER A 95 13.99 -30.72 -39.85
CA SER A 95 13.11 -30.47 -38.70
C SER A 95 13.75 -29.44 -37.77
N GLY A 96 13.02 -28.38 -37.46
CA GLY A 96 13.42 -27.38 -36.47
C GLY A 96 12.38 -27.33 -35.37
N ASN A 97 12.83 -27.49 -34.14
CA ASN A 97 12.00 -27.26 -32.94
C ASN A 97 12.63 -26.17 -32.08
N SER A 98 11.85 -25.14 -31.74
CA SER A 98 12.24 -24.09 -30.82
C SER A 98 11.30 -24.13 -29.63
N SER A 99 11.84 -24.35 -28.44
CA SER A 99 11.08 -24.28 -27.19
C SER A 99 11.63 -23.17 -26.31
N TYR A 100 10.72 -22.38 -25.79
CA TYR A 100 10.98 -21.34 -24.79
C TYR A 100 10.35 -21.77 -23.46
N SER A 101 11.12 -21.67 -22.38
CA SER A 101 10.64 -21.98 -21.03
C SER A 101 11.08 -20.86 -20.09
N GLU A 102 10.11 -20.27 -19.41
CA GLU A 102 10.31 -19.31 -18.33
C GLU A 102 9.93 -19.96 -17.01
N LYS A 103 10.84 -19.88 -16.03
CA LYS A 103 10.64 -20.45 -14.69
C LYS A 103 10.87 -19.35 -13.65
N PRO A 104 9.84 -18.53 -13.34
CA PRO A 104 9.95 -17.56 -12.28
C PRO A 104 9.99 -18.27 -10.92
N THR A 105 10.90 -17.84 -10.07
CA THR A 105 10.99 -18.24 -8.66
C THR A 105 10.75 -17.01 -7.80
N ILE A 106 9.67 -17.00 -7.05
CA ILE A 106 9.34 -15.92 -6.11
C ILE A 106 9.64 -16.42 -4.71
N THR A 107 10.49 -15.69 -4.00
CA THR A 107 10.80 -15.98 -2.60
C THR A 107 10.03 -15.04 -1.71
N TYR A 108 9.14 -15.60 -0.90
CA TYR A 108 8.38 -14.88 0.11
C TYR A 108 9.07 -14.98 1.47
N LEU A 109 9.14 -13.85 2.16
CA LEU A 109 9.56 -13.78 3.56
C LEU A 109 8.31 -13.54 4.42
N PRO A 110 7.87 -14.51 5.23
CA PRO A 110 6.79 -14.25 6.17
C PRO A 110 7.27 -13.27 7.23
N LEU A 111 6.64 -12.11 7.32
CA LEU A 111 6.93 -11.12 8.35
C LEU A 111 6.37 -11.63 9.69
N ARG A 112 7.24 -12.28 10.46
CA ARG A 112 6.94 -12.87 11.78
C ARG A 112 8.11 -12.58 12.72
N GLY A 113 7.82 -12.66 14.02
CA GLY A 113 8.84 -12.47 15.05
C GLY A 113 8.61 -11.22 15.87
N SER A 114 9.37 -11.11 16.97
CA SER A 114 9.20 -10.08 17.98
C SER A 114 9.38 -8.66 17.43
N ASP A 115 10.33 -8.49 16.51
CA ASP A 115 10.69 -7.17 16.01
C ASP A 115 9.67 -6.65 14.99
N TYR A 116 9.15 -7.52 14.13
CA TYR A 116 8.02 -7.17 13.27
C TYR A 116 6.77 -6.79 14.10
N VAL A 117 6.42 -7.62 15.09
CA VAL A 117 5.26 -7.35 15.97
C VAL A 117 5.46 -6.03 16.73
N LYS A 118 6.65 -5.77 17.27
CA LYS A 118 6.98 -4.50 17.92
C LYS A 118 6.80 -3.32 16.96
N ASN A 119 7.32 -3.40 15.73
CA ASN A 119 7.21 -2.32 14.75
C ASN A 119 5.75 -2.04 14.37
N VAL A 120 4.95 -3.09 14.15
CA VAL A 120 3.53 -2.96 13.79
C VAL A 120 2.68 -2.40 14.94
N LEU A 121 3.01 -2.76 16.19
CA LEU A 121 2.29 -2.30 17.39
C LEU A 121 2.83 -0.99 17.96
N SER A 122 4.05 -0.58 17.62
CA SER A 122 4.61 0.69 18.08
C SER A 122 3.91 1.87 17.42
N PRO A 123 3.69 2.98 18.16
CA PRO A 123 3.18 4.21 17.56
C PRO A 123 4.09 4.68 16.41
N ILE A 124 3.48 5.18 15.34
CA ILE A 124 4.22 5.78 14.23
C ILE A 124 4.98 7.00 14.74
N LYS A 125 6.21 7.18 14.30
CA LYS A 125 7.02 8.33 14.69
C LYS A 125 6.44 9.63 14.13
N ILE A 126 6.46 10.70 14.90
CA ILE A 126 6.01 12.04 14.45
C ILE A 126 6.83 12.48 13.22
N ASP A 127 8.10 12.11 13.15
CA ASP A 127 8.96 12.38 11.99
C ASP A 127 8.43 11.75 10.69
N THR A 128 7.78 10.60 10.78
CA THR A 128 7.12 9.98 9.63
C THR A 128 5.92 10.82 9.15
N ILE A 129 5.13 11.34 10.07
CA ILE A 129 4.01 12.25 9.77
C ILE A 129 4.53 13.50 9.05
N LEU A 130 5.63 14.07 9.55
CA LEU A 130 6.28 15.22 8.94
C LEU A 130 6.83 14.94 7.54
N LEU A 131 7.47 13.78 7.37
CA LEU A 131 8.00 13.35 6.06
C LEU A 131 6.88 13.27 5.02
N LEU A 132 5.76 12.66 5.38
CA LEU A 132 4.58 12.56 4.51
C LEU A 132 3.98 13.93 4.19
N ALA A 133 3.85 14.82 5.19
CA ALA A 133 3.34 16.17 4.98
C ALA A 133 4.23 16.98 4.03
N ARG A 134 5.57 16.85 4.13
CA ARG A 134 6.52 17.50 3.22
C ARG A 134 6.56 16.88 1.83
N SER A 135 6.12 15.64 1.68
CA SER A 135 6.02 14.96 0.40
C SER A 135 4.76 15.35 -0.40
N GLY A 136 3.99 16.33 0.09
CA GLY A 136 2.82 16.87 -0.63
C GLY A 136 1.50 16.15 -0.33
N TRP A 137 1.47 15.25 0.65
CA TRP A 137 0.22 14.65 1.09
C TRP A 137 -0.70 15.68 1.77
N ALA A 138 -2.01 15.52 1.58
CA ALA A 138 -3.01 16.27 2.30
C ALA A 138 -2.90 15.99 3.80
N ILE A 139 -2.71 17.05 4.61
CA ILE A 139 -2.40 16.93 6.03
C ILE A 139 -3.57 16.36 6.83
N ASP A 140 -4.80 16.70 6.44
CA ASP A 140 -6.02 16.15 7.04
C ASP A 140 -6.05 14.62 6.91
N ARG A 141 -5.73 14.09 5.72
CA ARG A 141 -5.66 12.64 5.46
C ARG A 141 -4.60 11.97 6.33
N ILE A 142 -3.40 12.54 6.39
CA ILE A 142 -2.33 12.04 7.26
C ILE A 142 -2.79 11.98 8.72
N LEU A 143 -3.32 13.09 9.24
CA LEU A 143 -3.75 13.18 10.64
C LEU A 143 -4.92 12.25 10.96
N ARG A 144 -5.90 12.15 10.06
CA ARG A 144 -7.04 11.24 10.23
C ARG A 144 -6.59 9.77 10.29
N LEU A 145 -5.58 9.38 9.51
CA LEU A 145 -5.02 8.05 9.57
C LEU A 145 -4.15 7.80 10.80
N THR A 146 -3.20 8.70 11.06
CA THR A 146 -2.09 8.41 11.97
C THR A 146 -2.30 8.85 13.39
N VAL A 147 -3.23 9.80 13.66
CA VAL A 147 -3.40 10.40 14.98
C VAL A 147 -4.69 9.93 15.66
N ASN A 148 -4.59 9.40 16.87
CA ASN A 148 -5.72 9.03 17.73
C ASN A 148 -6.38 10.25 18.38
N LYS A 149 -5.55 11.20 18.85
CA LYS A 149 -6.00 12.40 19.58
C LYS A 149 -5.07 13.57 19.32
N ILE A 150 -5.65 14.77 19.22
CA ILE A 150 -4.92 16.04 19.27
C ILE A 150 -5.39 16.79 20.51
N ASN A 151 -4.48 17.12 21.44
CA ASN A 151 -4.80 17.82 22.69
C ASN A 151 -6.03 17.23 23.42
N GLY A 152 -6.11 15.88 23.47
CA GLY A 152 -7.21 15.14 24.08
C GLY A 152 -8.48 15.04 23.22
N ILE A 153 -8.57 15.68 22.06
CA ILE A 153 -9.71 15.58 21.13
C ILE A 153 -9.60 14.28 20.33
N ASN A 154 -10.64 13.46 20.43
CA ASN A 154 -10.64 12.11 19.86
C ASN A 154 -10.88 12.09 18.35
N ASN A 155 -10.10 11.27 17.65
CA ASN A 155 -10.27 10.86 16.26
C ASN A 155 -10.64 9.37 16.20
N ALA A 156 -11.82 9.04 16.69
CA ALA A 156 -12.26 7.64 16.78
C ALA A 156 -11.17 6.71 17.38
N SER A 157 -10.56 7.13 18.49
CA SER A 157 -9.41 6.43 19.11
C SER A 157 -9.74 5.00 19.51
N GLU A 158 -11.01 4.71 19.79
CA GLU A 158 -11.53 3.40 20.13
C GLU A 158 -11.48 2.42 18.93
N ALA A 159 -11.43 2.95 17.72
CA ALA A 159 -11.33 2.17 16.47
C ALA A 159 -9.89 1.74 16.12
N SER A 160 -8.90 2.09 16.94
CA SER A 160 -7.49 1.69 16.73
C SER A 160 -7.16 0.28 17.27
N GLY A 161 -8.17 -0.49 17.61
CA GLY A 161 -8.13 -1.88 18.04
C GLY A 161 -9.29 -2.65 17.43
N PRO A 162 -9.65 -3.80 18.01
CA PRO A 162 -10.84 -4.56 17.61
C PRO A 162 -12.07 -3.66 17.60
N THR A 163 -13.06 -4.03 16.76
CA THR A 163 -14.27 -3.22 16.55
C THR A 163 -14.89 -2.81 17.87
N PRO A 164 -15.06 -1.51 18.18
CA PRO A 164 -15.63 -1.04 19.42
C PRO A 164 -17.13 -1.37 19.50
N ALA A 165 -17.60 -1.69 20.71
CA ALA A 165 -19.02 -1.96 20.94
C ALA A 165 -19.86 -0.68 20.88
N ILE A 166 -19.29 0.47 21.24
CA ILE A 166 -19.94 1.78 21.33
C ILE A 166 -19.35 2.73 20.30
N ALA A 167 -20.20 3.57 19.70
CA ALA A 167 -19.82 4.59 18.73
C ALA A 167 -18.70 5.49 19.23
N PRO A 168 -17.62 5.69 18.44
CA PRO A 168 -16.47 6.48 18.83
C PRO A 168 -16.76 7.97 18.79
N LYS A 169 -15.93 8.76 19.49
CA LYS A 169 -15.93 10.23 19.39
C LYS A 169 -15.01 10.66 18.25
N TYR A 170 -15.53 11.41 17.26
CA TYR A 170 -14.79 11.84 16.06
C TYR A 170 -15.16 13.23 15.55
N LYS A 171 -16.35 13.73 15.84
CA LYS A 171 -16.90 14.95 15.20
C LYS A 171 -16.04 16.19 15.39
N GLU A 172 -15.52 16.41 16.62
CA GLU A 172 -14.63 17.53 16.88
C GLU A 172 -13.31 17.44 16.10
N PHE A 173 -12.79 16.21 15.96
CA PHE A 173 -11.56 16.01 15.19
C PHE A 173 -11.77 16.23 13.68
N LYS A 174 -12.92 15.87 13.13
CA LYS A 174 -13.25 16.14 11.72
C LYS A 174 -13.19 17.65 11.44
N ILE A 175 -13.74 18.48 12.34
CA ILE A 175 -13.63 19.94 12.24
C ILE A 175 -12.16 20.42 12.25
N ILE A 176 -11.30 19.79 13.05
CA ILE A 176 -9.87 20.11 13.06
C ILE A 176 -9.21 19.74 11.72
N ALA A 177 -9.54 18.56 11.19
CA ALA A 177 -9.04 18.09 9.89
C ALA A 177 -9.44 19.04 8.75
N ASP A 178 -10.69 19.49 8.71
CA ASP A 178 -11.19 20.44 7.71
C ASP A 178 -10.45 21.79 7.83
N ARG A 179 -10.24 22.29 9.05
CA ARG A 179 -9.53 23.56 9.28
C ARG A 179 -8.07 23.50 8.89
N ILE A 180 -7.36 22.43 9.23
CA ILE A 180 -5.94 22.32 8.86
C ILE A 180 -5.78 22.14 7.35
N ASN A 181 -6.72 21.49 6.68
CA ASN A 181 -6.76 21.40 5.21
C ASN A 181 -6.93 22.80 4.59
N THR A 182 -7.82 23.62 5.14
CA THR A 182 -7.98 25.02 4.72
C THR A 182 -6.67 25.80 4.89
N LEU A 183 -5.98 25.65 6.03
CA LEU A 183 -4.70 26.30 6.26
C LEU A 183 -3.60 25.80 5.31
N GLN A 184 -3.62 24.54 4.94
CA GLN A 184 -2.69 23.97 3.94
C GLN A 184 -2.96 24.58 2.56
N ALA A 185 -4.22 24.70 2.14
CA ALA A 185 -4.60 25.30 0.87
C ALA A 185 -4.19 26.78 0.78
N LEU A 186 -4.21 27.51 1.90
CA LEU A 186 -3.74 28.90 2.02
C LEU A 186 -2.23 29.02 2.16
N ASP A 187 -1.50 27.92 2.21
CA ASP A 187 -0.06 27.89 2.53
C ASP A 187 0.28 28.65 3.84
N ALA A 188 -0.64 28.60 4.83
CA ALA A 188 -0.57 29.40 6.03
C ALA A 188 0.45 28.91 7.07
N PHE A 189 0.96 27.70 6.92
CA PHE A 189 1.91 27.10 7.83
C PHE A 189 2.93 26.20 7.13
N SER A 190 3.99 25.89 7.84
CA SER A 190 4.95 24.84 7.49
C SER A 190 5.35 24.04 8.72
N PHE A 191 5.89 22.84 8.50
CA PHE A 191 6.52 22.07 9.57
C PHE A 191 8.03 22.29 9.57
N GLY A 192 8.61 22.49 10.77
CA GLY A 192 10.03 22.70 10.93
C GLY A 192 10.55 22.21 12.27
N TYR A 193 11.88 22.08 12.34
CA TYR A 193 12.55 21.85 13.61
C TYR A 193 12.98 23.19 14.19
N ARG A 194 12.72 23.36 15.50
CA ARG A 194 13.31 24.44 16.28
C ARG A 194 14.49 23.86 17.04
N THR A 195 15.66 24.39 16.79
CA THR A 195 16.85 24.09 17.58
C THR A 195 16.85 25.01 18.79
N ALA A 196 16.74 24.47 20.00
CA ALA A 196 16.87 25.18 21.25
C ALA A 196 17.94 24.47 22.09
N GLY A 197 19.17 24.96 22.08
CA GLY A 197 20.33 24.29 22.66
C GLY A 197 20.60 22.97 21.90
N ASP A 198 20.84 21.89 22.64
CA ASP A 198 21.12 20.56 22.06
C ASP A 198 19.85 19.76 21.64
N SER A 199 18.65 20.33 21.82
CA SER A 199 17.40 19.65 21.52
C SER A 199 16.71 20.22 20.28
N ASN A 200 16.43 19.35 19.31
CA ASN A 200 15.58 19.65 18.16
C ASN A 200 14.13 19.30 18.51
N SER A 201 13.26 20.30 18.58
CA SER A 201 11.83 20.09 18.75
C SER A 201 11.08 20.38 17.45
N LEU A 202 10.22 19.46 17.04
CA LEU A 202 9.33 19.67 15.91
C LEU A 202 8.28 20.74 16.26
N GLY A 203 7.96 21.61 15.30
CA GLY A 203 6.93 22.62 15.46
C GLY A 203 6.15 22.89 14.19
N LEU A 204 4.93 23.38 14.37
CA LEU A 204 4.12 24.00 13.33
C LEU A 204 4.49 25.49 13.30
N LEU A 205 5.02 25.94 12.18
CA LEU A 205 5.44 27.33 11.95
C LEU A 205 4.32 28.05 11.21
N LEU A 206 3.68 29.01 11.86
CA LEU A 206 2.70 29.90 11.23
C LEU A 206 3.40 30.99 10.45
N LYS A 207 3.05 31.15 9.17
CA LYS A 207 3.59 32.22 8.33
C LYS A 207 3.09 33.59 8.80
N ALA A 208 3.94 34.59 8.68
CA ALA A 208 3.69 35.93 9.24
C ALA A 208 2.41 36.57 8.69
N GLU A 209 2.18 36.40 7.38
CA GLU A 209 1.02 36.94 6.66
C GLU A 209 -0.34 36.35 7.11
N HIS A 210 -0.35 35.14 7.65
CA HIS A 210 -1.58 34.44 8.07
C HIS A 210 -1.75 34.35 9.58
N ARG A 211 -0.75 34.76 10.38
CA ARG A 211 -0.72 34.54 11.83
C ARG A 211 -1.95 35.08 12.56
N ASP A 212 -2.42 36.24 12.15
CA ASP A 212 -3.55 36.93 12.78
C ASP A 212 -4.86 36.74 12.00
N SER A 213 -4.88 35.78 11.04
CA SER A 213 -6.09 35.48 10.27
C SER A 213 -7.13 34.73 11.10
N GLU A 214 -8.40 34.85 10.67
CA GLU A 214 -9.53 34.19 11.33
C GLU A 214 -9.40 32.65 11.23
N GLU A 215 -8.87 32.14 10.13
CA GLU A 215 -8.66 30.71 9.88
C GLU A 215 -7.66 30.14 10.89
N VAL A 216 -6.52 30.82 11.09
CA VAL A 216 -5.52 30.41 12.11
C VAL A 216 -6.11 30.49 13.51
N ALA A 217 -6.80 31.60 13.86
CA ALA A 217 -7.43 31.73 15.17
C ALA A 217 -8.49 30.63 15.41
N SER A 218 -9.28 30.30 14.40
CA SER A 218 -10.29 29.25 14.42
C SER A 218 -9.68 27.86 14.59
N PHE A 219 -8.58 27.57 13.87
CA PHE A 219 -7.83 26.32 14.02
C PHE A 219 -7.24 26.19 15.43
N LEU A 220 -6.51 27.18 15.93
CA LEU A 220 -5.93 27.18 17.27
C LEU A 220 -6.98 26.99 18.37
N LYS A 221 -8.12 27.63 18.23
CA LYS A 221 -9.26 27.45 19.13
C LYS A 221 -9.77 26.02 19.10
N SER A 222 -9.87 25.40 17.92
CA SER A 222 -10.36 24.02 17.79
C SER A 222 -9.45 22.99 18.44
N ILE A 223 -8.14 23.21 18.41
CA ILE A 223 -7.14 22.33 19.06
C ILE A 223 -6.83 22.77 20.51
N LYS A 224 -7.55 23.75 21.05
CA LYS A 224 -7.39 24.29 22.44
C LYS A 224 -6.00 24.84 22.73
N VAL A 225 -5.31 25.40 21.74
CA VAL A 225 -4.01 26.05 21.88
C VAL A 225 -4.19 27.55 22.03
N LYS A 226 -3.53 28.12 23.04
CA LYS A 226 -3.51 29.56 23.31
C LYS A 226 -2.06 30.06 23.22
N THR A 227 -1.66 30.51 22.04
CA THR A 227 -0.31 31.03 21.83
C THR A 227 -0.32 32.22 20.89
N LYS A 228 0.64 33.13 21.07
CA LYS A 228 0.98 34.18 20.13
C LYS A 228 2.32 33.89 19.42
N ASN A 229 2.92 32.74 19.70
CA ASN A 229 4.18 32.35 19.10
C ASN A 229 3.97 31.96 17.65
N SER A 230 4.91 32.30 16.77
CA SER A 230 4.93 31.85 15.38
C SER A 230 5.23 30.35 15.24
N ILE A 231 5.90 29.78 16.23
CA ILE A 231 6.24 28.33 16.25
C ILE A 231 5.48 27.68 17.40
N ILE A 232 4.67 26.71 17.07
CA ILE A 232 3.89 25.92 18.03
C ILE A 232 4.56 24.54 18.13
N PRO A 233 5.17 24.19 19.27
CA PRO A 233 5.81 22.89 19.43
C PRO A 233 4.82 21.74 19.21
N ILE A 234 5.25 20.69 18.50
CA ILE A 234 4.53 19.44 18.38
C ILE A 234 5.23 18.42 19.25
N ILE A 235 4.49 17.83 20.17
CA ILE A 235 5.02 16.85 21.12
C ILE A 235 4.26 15.54 21.04
N ASN A 236 4.95 14.43 21.27
CA ASN A 236 4.28 13.16 21.50
C ASN A 236 3.67 13.18 22.90
N LYS A 237 2.57 12.47 23.13
CA LYS A 237 1.89 12.45 24.42
C LYS A 237 2.87 12.14 25.55
N SER A 238 3.13 13.14 26.38
CA SER A 238 3.85 13.00 27.65
C SER A 238 2.86 12.82 28.79
N THR A 239 3.16 11.93 29.73
CA THR A 239 2.35 11.75 30.93
C THR A 239 2.41 13.00 31.82
N GLY A 240 1.29 13.69 31.99
CA GLY A 240 1.08 14.56 33.15
C GLY A 240 1.01 16.07 32.94
N GLN A 241 1.16 16.61 31.73
CA GLN A 241 0.96 18.06 31.50
C GLN A 241 0.02 18.25 30.30
N ASN A 242 -1.01 19.10 30.46
CA ASN A 242 -1.74 19.67 29.32
C ASN A 242 -1.08 21.00 28.96
N PRO A 243 -0.13 21.01 28.00
CA PRO A 243 0.52 22.24 27.63
C PRO A 243 -0.46 23.08 26.80
N THR A 244 -0.88 24.21 27.30
CA THR A 244 -1.76 25.15 26.57
C THR A 244 -1.08 25.79 25.35
N ASN A 245 0.24 25.61 25.20
CA ASN A 245 1.07 26.28 24.17
C ASN A 245 1.73 25.33 23.18
N SER A 246 1.31 24.06 23.13
CA SER A 246 1.84 23.06 22.19
C SER A 246 0.74 22.19 21.62
N ILE A 247 1.04 21.51 20.52
CA ILE A 247 0.17 20.51 19.91
C ILE A 247 0.65 19.13 20.39
N GLU A 248 -0.19 18.46 21.16
CA GLU A 248 0.08 17.11 21.64
C GLU A 248 -0.57 16.08 20.70
N PHE A 249 0.23 15.21 20.10
CA PHE A 249 -0.25 14.07 19.32
C PHE A 249 -0.22 12.79 20.15
N ASN A 250 -1.33 12.07 20.13
CA ASN A 250 -1.36 10.64 20.46
C ASN A 250 -1.46 9.88 19.14
N VAL A 251 -0.41 9.19 18.74
CA VAL A 251 -0.26 8.61 17.42
C VAL A 251 -0.67 7.14 17.41
N ARG A 252 -1.32 6.70 16.32
CA ARG A 252 -1.65 5.29 16.08
C ARG A 252 -0.40 4.50 15.76
N SER A 253 -0.44 3.19 16.05
CA SER A 253 0.45 2.22 15.45
C SER A 253 -0.03 1.84 14.04
N LEU A 254 0.80 1.16 13.25
CA LEU A 254 0.39 0.62 11.96
C LEU A 254 -0.83 -0.32 12.12
N ALA A 255 -0.81 -1.21 13.11
CA ALA A 255 -1.96 -2.05 13.42
C ALA A 255 -3.20 -1.20 13.75
N GLY A 256 -3.04 -0.11 14.49
CA GLY A 256 -4.13 0.81 14.82
C GLY A 256 -4.72 1.50 13.61
N ILE A 257 -3.90 1.90 12.63
CA ILE A 257 -4.37 2.44 11.35
C ILE A 257 -5.17 1.38 10.58
N GLN A 258 -4.65 0.17 10.48
CA GLN A 258 -5.32 -0.92 9.77
C GLN A 258 -6.66 -1.30 10.43
N PHE A 259 -6.74 -1.31 11.76
CA PHE A 259 -8.02 -1.49 12.45
C PHE A 259 -8.98 -0.35 12.15
N PHE A 260 -8.53 0.90 12.23
CA PHE A 260 -9.36 2.05 11.90
C PHE A 260 -9.93 1.98 10.48
N LEU A 261 -9.09 1.69 9.49
CA LEU A 261 -9.53 1.57 8.09
C LEU A 261 -10.41 0.33 7.85
N SER A 262 -10.23 -0.75 8.61
CA SER A 262 -11.08 -1.94 8.46
C SER A 262 -12.56 -1.66 8.71
N HIS A 263 -12.90 -0.61 9.45
CA HIS A 263 -14.29 -0.20 9.67
C HIS A 263 -14.93 0.42 8.42
N GLY A 264 -14.15 0.84 7.42
CA GLY A 264 -14.65 1.25 6.10
C GLY A 264 -15.04 0.08 5.19
N VAL A 265 -14.85 -1.17 5.65
CA VAL A 265 -15.28 -2.35 4.91
C VAL A 265 -16.79 -2.56 5.12
N ILE A 266 -17.56 -2.44 4.04
CA ILE A 266 -18.99 -2.70 4.02
C ILE A 266 -19.22 -4.19 4.08
N ILE A 267 -19.84 -4.66 5.16
CA ILE A 267 -20.09 -6.09 5.40
C ILE A 267 -21.43 -6.50 4.79
N PRO A 268 -21.48 -7.65 4.09
CA PRO A 268 -22.73 -8.21 3.60
C PRO A 268 -23.75 -8.43 4.73
N GLU A 269 -25.00 -8.09 4.50
CA GLU A 269 -26.07 -8.24 5.50
C GLU A 269 -26.20 -9.68 6.04
N GLU A 270 -25.94 -10.66 5.18
CA GLU A 270 -25.99 -12.07 5.55
C GLU A 270 -24.97 -12.40 6.66
N ASP A 271 -23.76 -11.84 6.58
CA ASP A 271 -22.71 -12.03 7.57
C ASP A 271 -23.00 -11.28 8.87
N ILE A 272 -23.65 -10.12 8.77
CA ILE A 272 -24.15 -9.38 9.93
C ILE A 272 -25.23 -10.23 10.66
N LYS A 273 -26.21 -10.76 9.93
CA LYS A 273 -27.29 -11.59 10.48
C LYS A 273 -26.77 -12.87 11.11
N LYS A 274 -25.69 -13.43 10.57
CA LYS A 274 -25.01 -14.63 11.12
C LYS A 274 -24.08 -14.33 12.31
N GLY A 275 -23.97 -13.07 12.73
CA GLY A 275 -23.10 -12.65 13.84
C GLY A 275 -21.60 -12.86 13.59
N ARG A 276 -21.16 -12.82 12.31
CA ARG A 276 -19.76 -13.03 11.94
C ARG A 276 -18.85 -11.83 12.20
N VAL A 277 -19.44 -10.67 12.47
CA VAL A 277 -18.74 -9.42 12.72
C VAL A 277 -19.32 -8.69 13.92
N GLN A 278 -18.47 -8.03 14.68
CA GLN A 278 -18.88 -7.14 15.75
C GLN A 278 -19.54 -5.89 15.16
N ILE A 279 -20.71 -5.50 15.69
CA ILE A 279 -21.43 -4.29 15.30
C ILE A 279 -21.23 -3.23 16.38
N THR A 280 -20.77 -2.05 15.96
CA THR A 280 -20.73 -0.86 16.80
C THR A 280 -22.13 -0.29 16.96
N ARG A 281 -22.52 0.10 18.18
CA ARG A 281 -23.83 0.66 18.47
C ARG A 281 -23.74 2.10 18.95
N THR A 282 -24.74 2.89 18.62
CA THR A 282 -24.94 4.21 19.21
C THR A 282 -25.38 4.08 20.67
N SER A 283 -25.43 5.19 21.41
CA SER A 283 -25.96 5.23 22.78
C SER A 283 -27.45 4.85 22.85
N MET A 284 -28.19 4.92 21.74
CA MET A 284 -29.59 4.49 21.62
C MET A 284 -29.72 3.00 21.26
N GLY A 285 -28.61 2.28 21.07
CA GLY A 285 -28.61 0.85 20.72
C GLY A 285 -28.70 0.56 19.22
N GLU A 286 -28.82 1.58 18.37
CA GLU A 286 -28.87 1.46 16.91
C GLU A 286 -27.47 1.12 16.35
N SER A 287 -27.42 0.54 15.15
CA SER A 287 -26.16 0.31 14.44
C SER A 287 -25.49 1.64 14.08
N PHE A 288 -24.24 1.80 14.46
CA PHE A 288 -23.46 2.98 14.09
C PHE A 288 -23.01 2.89 12.63
N ASP A 289 -23.24 3.96 11.86
CA ASP A 289 -22.76 4.05 10.48
C ASP A 289 -21.32 4.58 10.43
N TRP A 290 -20.39 3.71 10.04
CA TRP A 290 -18.98 4.07 9.88
C TRP A 290 -18.73 5.01 8.69
N ASN A 291 -19.69 5.17 7.77
CA ASN A 291 -19.59 6.15 6.70
C ASN A 291 -19.54 7.59 7.24
N ASP A 292 -20.12 7.86 8.41
CA ASP A 292 -19.99 9.17 9.08
C ASP A 292 -18.53 9.56 9.38
N VAL A 293 -17.67 8.54 9.54
CA VAL A 293 -16.23 8.71 9.86
C VAL A 293 -15.35 8.57 8.64
N LEU A 294 -15.70 7.65 7.72
CA LEU A 294 -14.75 7.14 6.71
C LEU A 294 -15.18 7.37 5.26
N SER A 295 -16.41 7.81 4.96
CA SER A 295 -16.92 7.90 3.58
C SER A 295 -16.07 8.78 2.65
N ASP A 296 -15.44 9.83 3.20
CA ASP A 296 -14.56 10.75 2.52
C ASP A 296 -13.06 10.43 2.73
N LEU A 297 -12.77 9.21 3.17
CA LEU A 297 -11.42 8.76 3.44
C LEU A 297 -11.13 7.37 2.85
N PHE A 298 -11.97 6.37 3.18
CA PHE A 298 -11.73 4.99 2.78
C PHE A 298 -13.00 4.14 2.85
N VAL A 299 -13.41 3.59 1.72
CA VAL A 299 -14.57 2.69 1.59
C VAL A 299 -14.20 1.45 0.79
N VAL A 300 -14.52 0.28 1.34
CA VAL A 300 -14.39 -1.01 0.64
C VAL A 300 -15.78 -1.58 0.45
N HIS A 301 -16.18 -1.74 -0.80
CA HIS A 301 -17.48 -2.30 -1.17
C HIS A 301 -17.48 -3.83 -1.12
N SER A 302 -18.66 -4.44 -1.00
CA SER A 302 -18.83 -5.89 -1.09
C SER A 302 -19.90 -6.26 -2.13
N SER A 303 -19.65 -7.37 -2.87
CA SER A 303 -20.58 -7.91 -3.88
C SER A 303 -20.48 -9.44 -3.93
N LYS A 304 -21.56 -10.12 -4.37
CA LYS A 304 -21.50 -11.54 -4.75
C LYS A 304 -20.87 -11.74 -6.13
N ASP A 305 -21.08 -10.77 -7.02
CA ASP A 305 -20.58 -10.80 -8.38
C ASP A 305 -19.20 -10.18 -8.48
N VAL A 306 -18.42 -10.58 -9.46
CA VAL A 306 -17.09 -10.02 -9.76
C VAL A 306 -17.24 -8.55 -10.14
N PRO A 307 -16.59 -7.60 -9.43
CA PRO A 307 -16.67 -6.19 -9.78
C PRO A 307 -15.95 -5.91 -11.10
N THR A 308 -16.56 -5.10 -11.98
CA THR A 308 -16.00 -4.74 -13.29
C THR A 308 -15.26 -3.40 -13.29
N ASP A 309 -15.47 -2.58 -12.26
CA ASP A 309 -14.95 -1.21 -12.10
C ASP A 309 -14.06 -1.06 -10.85
N ALA A 310 -13.36 -2.12 -10.47
CA ALA A 310 -12.50 -2.13 -9.29
C ALA A 310 -11.04 -1.87 -9.66
N VAL A 311 -10.36 -1.00 -8.89
CA VAL A 311 -8.89 -0.85 -8.95
C VAL A 311 -8.19 -2.02 -8.26
N VAL A 312 -8.77 -2.52 -7.17
CA VAL A 312 -8.32 -3.69 -6.43
C VAL A 312 -9.54 -4.46 -5.91
N ALA A 313 -9.49 -5.78 -5.99
CA ALA A 313 -10.58 -6.65 -5.54
C ALA A 313 -10.03 -7.98 -5.01
N VAL A 314 -10.59 -8.45 -3.90
CA VAL A 314 -10.24 -9.72 -3.28
C VAL A 314 -11.48 -10.53 -2.95
N GLN A 315 -11.38 -11.86 -3.07
CA GLN A 315 -12.46 -12.74 -2.68
C GLN A 315 -12.27 -13.22 -1.23
N TYR A 316 -13.31 -13.07 -0.41
CA TYR A 316 -13.31 -13.54 0.96
C TYR A 316 -14.71 -14.02 1.40
N ARG A 317 -14.82 -15.19 2.03
CA ARG A 317 -16.07 -15.80 2.55
C ARG A 317 -17.22 -15.84 1.52
N GLY A 318 -16.89 -15.97 0.22
CA GLY A 318 -17.88 -16.06 -0.88
C GLY A 318 -18.40 -14.72 -1.39
N TYR A 319 -17.75 -13.63 -0.99
CA TYR A 319 -18.00 -12.28 -1.48
C TYR A 319 -16.72 -11.69 -2.07
N TRP A 320 -16.86 -10.77 -3.02
CA TRP A 320 -15.83 -9.89 -3.48
C TRP A 320 -15.83 -8.62 -2.62
N PHE A 321 -14.65 -8.21 -2.17
CA PHE A 321 -14.42 -6.93 -1.50
C PHE A 321 -13.51 -6.10 -2.38
N TYR A 322 -13.89 -4.84 -2.64
CA TYR A 322 -13.20 -4.05 -3.65
C TYR A 322 -13.27 -2.55 -3.41
N ILE A 323 -12.29 -1.84 -3.95
CA ILE A 323 -12.26 -0.38 -4.05
C ILE A 323 -12.60 -0.02 -5.49
N LYS A 324 -13.54 0.90 -5.70
CA LYS A 324 -13.93 1.36 -7.04
C LYS A 324 -12.81 2.16 -7.68
N ASP A 325 -12.63 2.05 -9.00
CA ASP A 325 -11.58 2.76 -9.72
C ASP A 325 -11.80 4.29 -9.75
N ASN A 326 -13.02 4.75 -9.65
CA ASN A 326 -13.36 6.17 -9.55
C ASN A 326 -13.35 6.73 -8.12
N ASP A 327 -13.13 5.92 -7.09
CA ASP A 327 -13.02 6.37 -5.69
C ASP A 327 -11.59 6.81 -5.38
N MET A 328 -11.30 8.09 -5.67
CA MET A 328 -9.96 8.66 -5.50
C MET A 328 -9.57 8.74 -4.02
N ASP A 329 -10.51 8.96 -3.10
CA ASP A 329 -10.22 9.05 -1.67
C ASP A 329 -9.72 7.71 -1.11
N SER A 330 -10.41 6.62 -1.43
CA SER A 330 -9.98 5.28 -1.03
C SER A 330 -8.66 4.88 -1.70
N LYS A 331 -8.44 5.23 -2.98
CA LYS A 331 -7.19 4.98 -3.71
C LYS A 331 -6.01 5.69 -3.06
N TYR A 332 -6.12 6.99 -2.77
CA TYR A 332 -5.06 7.75 -2.09
C TYR A 332 -4.82 7.22 -0.66
N THR A 333 -5.86 6.81 0.04
CA THR A 333 -5.70 6.26 1.38
C THR A 333 -5.01 4.91 1.38
N LEU A 334 -5.33 4.01 0.42
CA LEU A 334 -4.61 2.74 0.25
C LEU A 334 -3.13 2.98 -0.07
N MET A 335 -2.84 3.90 -1.00
CA MET A 335 -1.46 4.27 -1.35
C MET A 335 -0.70 4.82 -0.14
N LEU A 336 -1.33 5.69 0.66
CA LEU A 336 -0.72 6.23 1.88
C LEU A 336 -0.48 5.14 2.93
N LEU A 337 -1.43 4.21 3.11
CA LEU A 337 -1.26 3.06 4.01
C LEU A 337 -0.06 2.19 3.59
N ASN A 338 0.08 1.91 2.30
CA ASN A 338 1.22 1.14 1.78
C ASN A 338 2.55 1.86 2.00
N GLN A 339 2.61 3.18 1.82
CA GLN A 339 3.81 3.98 2.11
C GLN A 339 4.16 3.95 3.60
N ILE A 340 3.17 4.12 4.48
CA ILE A 340 3.38 4.04 5.94
C ILE A 340 3.87 2.64 6.30
N SER A 341 3.29 1.60 5.73
CA SER A 341 3.68 0.21 5.96
C SER A 341 5.14 -0.03 5.57
N ALA A 342 5.54 0.45 4.39
CA ALA A 342 6.92 0.34 3.91
C ALA A 342 7.93 1.09 4.81
N LEU A 343 7.57 2.29 5.30
CA LEU A 343 8.40 3.06 6.23
C LEU A 343 8.56 2.36 7.59
N GLN A 344 7.54 1.63 8.04
CA GLN A 344 7.61 0.86 9.28
C GLN A 344 8.34 -0.47 9.13
N SER A 345 8.28 -1.10 7.95
CA SER A 345 8.97 -2.37 7.65
C SER A 345 10.48 -2.18 7.44
N GLY A 346 10.91 -1.01 6.95
CA GLY A 346 12.30 -0.72 6.58
C GLY A 346 13.34 -0.82 7.72
N ASN A 347 12.91 -1.00 8.96
CA ASN A 347 13.78 -1.22 10.13
C ASN A 347 13.93 -2.72 10.49
N VAL A 348 13.32 -3.62 9.74
CA VAL A 348 13.56 -5.06 9.93
C VAL A 348 14.89 -5.39 9.26
N GLU A 349 15.88 -5.82 10.04
CA GLU A 349 17.17 -6.29 9.51
C GLU A 349 16.89 -7.31 8.40
N LYS A 350 17.44 -7.06 7.21
CA LYS A 350 17.31 -7.98 6.08
C LYS A 350 17.87 -9.32 6.54
N ALA A 351 17.00 -10.29 6.73
CA ALA A 351 17.41 -11.66 6.96
C ALA A 351 18.39 -12.02 5.82
N GLY A 352 19.54 -12.57 6.17
CA GLY A 352 20.57 -12.96 5.20
C GLY A 352 20.01 -13.89 4.12
N PRO A 353 20.76 -14.15 3.06
CA PRO A 353 20.27 -14.88 1.89
C PRO A 353 19.70 -16.24 2.31
N VAL A 354 18.42 -16.43 2.06
CA VAL A 354 17.77 -17.73 2.24
C VAL A 354 18.26 -18.63 1.09
N LEU A 355 18.87 -19.74 1.44
CA LEU A 355 19.32 -20.75 0.47
C LEU A 355 18.09 -21.31 -0.26
N THR A 356 17.94 -20.97 -1.52
CA THR A 356 16.90 -21.54 -2.37
C THR A 356 17.46 -22.83 -2.99
N LEU A 357 16.96 -23.96 -2.55
CA LEU A 357 17.24 -25.23 -3.23
C LEU A 357 16.23 -25.41 -4.36
N PRO A 358 16.67 -25.55 -5.63
CA PRO A 358 15.77 -25.90 -6.71
C PRO A 358 15.27 -27.32 -6.49
N VAL A 359 13.95 -27.49 -6.39
CA VAL A 359 13.34 -28.84 -6.42
C VAL A 359 13.25 -29.20 -7.88
N SER A 360 14.25 -29.93 -8.40
CA SER A 360 14.17 -30.58 -9.69
C SER A 360 13.26 -31.79 -9.57
N GLN A 361 12.13 -31.81 -10.25
CA GLN A 361 11.45 -33.03 -10.66
C GLN A 361 11.98 -33.52 -11.97
#